data_cf70e111d112430c8312c0317396d847
#
_entry.id   cf70e111d112430c8312c0317396d847
#
_cell.length_a   1.000
_cell.length_b   1.000
_cell.length_c   1.000
_cell.angle_alpha   90.00
_cell.angle_beta   90.00
_cell.angle_gamma   90.00
#
_symmetry.space_group_name_H-M   'P 1'
#
loop_
_entity.id
_entity.type
_entity.pdbx_description
1 polymer ?
#
loop_
_entity_poly.entity_id
_entity_poly.type
_entity_poly.pdbx_seq_one_letter_code
_entity_poly.pdbx_strand_id
1 'polypeptide(L)'
;MVFQHFNLFPHKTNMENLTLAPIQDKHMAKAAAEEKAMKLLHRVGLADRADAYPIQLSGGQKQRIAIVRALMMEPEVMLFDEPTSALDPEMVGEVLEVMKELAHEGMTMVVVTHEMGFAREVGNRVLFMADGRLLEEGTPEELFGNPQHPRLQDFLSKVL
;
A
#
# COMPACT_ATOMS: atom_id res chain seq x y z
N MET A 1 -3.09 1.28 -8.41
CA MET A 1 -1.76 0.74 -8.08
C MET A 1 -1.00 1.74 -7.23
N VAL A 2 -0.33 1.27 -6.19
CA VAL A 2 0.52 2.04 -5.27
C VAL A 2 1.96 1.58 -5.50
N PHE A 3 2.86 2.52 -5.75
CA PHE A 3 4.25 2.27 -6.12
C PHE A 3 5.21 2.55 -4.95
N GLN A 4 6.42 2.04 -5.05
CA GLN A 4 7.52 2.34 -4.15
C GLN A 4 7.80 3.86 -4.04
N HIS A 5 7.78 4.56 -5.16
CA HIS A 5 7.81 6.02 -5.20
C HIS A 5 6.38 6.54 -5.23
N PHE A 6 6.02 7.39 -4.31
CA PHE A 6 4.65 7.85 -4.01
C PHE A 6 3.88 8.40 -5.21
N ASN A 7 4.58 8.91 -6.23
CA ASN A 7 4.05 9.46 -7.49
C ASN A 7 2.96 10.53 -7.27
N LEU A 8 3.08 11.32 -6.20
CA LEU A 8 2.21 12.45 -5.96
C LEU A 8 2.62 13.62 -6.86
N PHE A 9 1.63 14.40 -7.30
CA PHE A 9 1.87 15.63 -8.03
C PHE A 9 2.45 16.70 -7.09
N PRO A 10 3.72 17.10 -7.23
CA PRO A 10 4.39 17.95 -6.24
C PRO A 10 3.86 19.39 -6.19
N HIS A 11 3.23 19.84 -7.27
CA HIS A 11 2.66 21.19 -7.43
C HIS A 11 1.17 21.25 -7.03
N LYS A 12 0.59 20.18 -6.54
CA LYS A 12 -0.78 20.09 -6.05
C LYS A 12 -0.80 19.80 -4.56
N THR A 13 -1.80 20.34 -3.87
CA THR A 13 -2.07 19.96 -2.48
C THR A 13 -2.45 18.49 -2.37
N ASN A 14 -2.47 17.93 -1.16
CA ASN A 14 -2.92 16.56 -0.95
C ASN A 14 -4.39 16.41 -1.35
N MET A 15 -5.26 17.36 -1.00
CA MET A 15 -6.66 17.36 -1.43
C MET A 15 -6.79 17.31 -2.95
N GLU A 16 -6.04 18.14 -3.67
CA GLU A 16 -6.04 18.15 -5.13
C GLU A 16 -5.50 16.85 -5.73
N ASN A 17 -4.47 16.24 -5.12
CA ASN A 17 -3.96 14.92 -5.50
C ASN A 17 -5.02 13.83 -5.40
N LEU A 18 -5.86 13.90 -4.36
CA LEU A 18 -6.91 12.91 -4.10
C LEU A 18 -8.14 13.10 -4.99
N THR A 19 -8.52 14.33 -5.26
CA THR A 19 -9.78 14.65 -5.94
C THR A 19 -9.67 14.72 -7.46
N LEU A 20 -8.45 14.84 -8.01
CA LEU A 20 -8.22 15.04 -9.44
C LEU A 20 -8.87 13.93 -10.29
N ALA A 21 -8.49 12.68 -10.08
CA ALA A 21 -8.99 11.56 -10.88
C ALA A 21 -10.50 11.30 -10.67
N PRO A 22 -11.06 11.28 -9.44
CA PRO A 22 -12.50 11.17 -9.25
C PRO A 22 -13.32 12.23 -9.98
N ILE A 23 -12.84 13.48 -10.00
CA ILE A 23 -13.55 14.56 -10.71
C ILE A 23 -13.43 14.39 -12.23
N GLN A 24 -12.24 14.10 -12.74
CA GLN A 24 -11.98 14.03 -14.19
C GLN A 24 -12.51 12.76 -14.83
N ASP A 25 -12.26 11.60 -14.22
CA ASP A 25 -12.50 10.30 -14.83
C ASP A 25 -13.88 9.72 -14.44
N LYS A 26 -14.30 9.93 -13.18
CA LYS A 26 -15.62 9.49 -12.70
C LYS A 26 -16.70 10.57 -12.72
N HIS A 27 -16.35 11.78 -13.16
CA HIS A 27 -17.25 12.94 -13.19
C HIS A 27 -17.92 13.24 -11.84
N MET A 28 -17.21 12.92 -10.73
CA MET A 28 -17.72 13.18 -9.39
C MET A 28 -17.82 14.69 -9.16
N ALA A 29 -18.90 15.14 -8.52
CA ALA A 29 -19.01 16.54 -8.12
C ALA A 29 -17.88 16.89 -7.14
N LYS A 30 -17.28 18.08 -7.30
CA LYS A 30 -16.14 18.52 -6.50
C LYS A 30 -16.39 18.39 -4.99
N ALA A 31 -17.55 18.86 -4.50
CA ALA A 31 -17.90 18.78 -3.09
C ALA A 31 -17.96 17.32 -2.58
N ALA A 32 -18.51 16.39 -3.38
CA ALA A 32 -18.57 14.97 -3.04
C ALA A 32 -17.18 14.33 -3.01
N ALA A 33 -16.31 14.71 -3.96
CA ALA A 33 -14.93 14.24 -4.00
C ALA A 33 -14.12 14.74 -2.77
N GLU A 34 -14.29 16.01 -2.40
CA GLU A 34 -13.63 16.60 -1.22
C GLU A 34 -14.14 15.95 0.08
N GLU A 35 -15.44 15.73 0.22
CA GLU A 35 -16.03 15.05 1.39
C GLU A 35 -15.47 13.62 1.54
N LYS A 36 -15.44 12.88 0.43
CA LYS A 36 -14.88 11.52 0.40
C LYS A 36 -13.38 11.52 0.75
N ALA A 37 -12.62 12.45 0.16
CA ALA A 37 -11.20 12.59 0.44
C ALA A 37 -10.96 12.88 1.92
N MET A 38 -11.72 13.78 2.54
CA MET A 38 -11.62 14.08 3.97
C MET A 38 -11.91 12.86 4.84
N LYS A 39 -12.94 12.06 4.53
CA LYS A 39 -13.23 10.82 5.26
C LYS A 39 -12.04 9.85 5.22
N LEU A 40 -11.44 9.66 4.05
CA LEU A 40 -10.27 8.78 3.90
C LEU A 40 -9.02 9.36 4.57
N LEU A 41 -8.82 10.69 4.51
CA LEU A 41 -7.73 11.35 5.23
C LEU A 41 -7.86 11.21 6.75
N HIS A 42 -9.06 11.33 7.30
CA HIS A 42 -9.33 11.05 8.71
C HIS A 42 -8.95 9.62 9.08
N ARG A 43 -9.32 8.66 8.26
CA ARG A 43 -9.00 7.25 8.47
C ARG A 43 -7.51 6.99 8.60
N VAL A 44 -6.68 7.65 7.79
CA VAL A 44 -5.22 7.48 7.83
C VAL A 44 -4.50 8.51 8.72
N GLY A 45 -5.25 9.28 9.53
CA GLY A 45 -4.69 10.25 10.47
C GLY A 45 -4.03 11.47 9.82
N LEU A 46 -4.46 11.88 8.62
CA LEU A 46 -3.85 12.98 7.85
C LEU A 46 -4.85 14.08 7.43
N ALA A 47 -5.98 14.20 8.14
CA ALA A 47 -7.00 15.21 7.82
C ALA A 47 -6.47 16.64 7.95
N ASP A 48 -5.57 16.91 8.90
CA ASP A 48 -4.89 18.19 9.10
C ASP A 48 -3.87 18.51 8.00
N ARG A 49 -3.58 17.58 7.12
CA ARG A 49 -2.63 17.71 5.99
C ARG A 49 -3.31 17.85 4.63
N ALA A 50 -4.62 18.02 4.58
CA ALA A 50 -5.38 18.14 3.34
C ALA A 50 -4.84 19.22 2.41
N ASP A 51 -4.57 20.40 2.95
CA ASP A 51 -4.08 21.57 2.19
C ASP A 51 -2.55 21.64 2.07
N ALA A 52 -1.82 20.71 2.70
CA ALA A 52 -0.37 20.65 2.59
C ALA A 52 0.07 20.09 1.23
N TYR A 53 1.26 20.49 0.80
CA TYR A 53 1.92 19.94 -0.40
C TYR A 53 2.74 18.71 -0.06
N PRO A 54 2.96 17.79 -1.00
CA PRO A 54 3.74 16.56 -0.77
C PRO A 54 5.14 16.81 -0.19
N ILE A 55 5.79 17.92 -0.54
CA ILE A 55 7.13 18.26 -0.02
C ILE A 55 7.13 18.49 1.50
N GLN A 56 6.00 18.82 2.09
CA GLN A 56 5.84 19.08 3.52
C GLN A 56 5.55 17.83 4.35
N LEU A 57 5.49 16.65 3.70
CA LEU A 57 5.15 15.37 4.31
C LEU A 57 6.38 14.49 4.49
N SER A 58 6.35 13.65 5.54
CA SER A 58 7.28 12.52 5.68
C SER A 58 7.05 11.45 4.61
N GLY A 59 7.99 10.52 4.44
CA GLY A 59 7.84 9.38 3.52
C GLY A 59 6.58 8.56 3.80
N GLY A 60 6.36 8.17 5.06
CA GLY A 60 5.18 7.41 5.46
C GLY A 60 3.86 8.17 5.25
N GLN A 61 3.85 9.49 5.49
CA GLN A 61 2.69 10.33 5.18
C GLN A 61 2.40 10.37 3.68
N LYS A 62 3.44 10.55 2.84
CA LYS A 62 3.29 10.51 1.36
C LYS A 62 2.71 9.18 0.89
N GLN A 63 3.19 8.07 1.45
CA GLN A 63 2.71 6.74 1.07
C GLN A 63 1.25 6.53 1.49
N ARG A 64 0.86 6.96 2.69
CA ARG A 64 -0.56 6.92 3.10
C ARG A 64 -1.45 7.76 2.19
N ILE A 65 -1.01 8.96 1.76
CA ILE A 65 -1.73 9.76 0.76
C ILE A 65 -1.82 9.02 -0.58
N ALA A 66 -0.76 8.33 -1.02
CA ALA A 66 -0.80 7.55 -2.26
C ALA A 66 -1.79 6.37 -2.18
N ILE A 67 -1.89 5.71 -1.02
CA ILE A 67 -2.91 4.68 -0.75
C ILE A 67 -4.32 5.29 -0.81
N VAL A 68 -4.55 6.40 -0.10
CA VAL A 68 -5.84 7.11 -0.11
C VAL A 68 -6.22 7.52 -1.53
N ARG A 69 -5.28 8.03 -2.33
CA ARG A 69 -5.53 8.39 -3.73
C ARG A 69 -6.02 7.19 -4.55
N ALA A 70 -5.45 6.01 -4.34
CA ALA A 70 -5.92 4.81 -5.00
C ALA A 70 -7.33 4.42 -4.54
N LEU A 71 -7.62 4.53 -3.24
CA LEU A 71 -8.93 4.24 -2.65
C LEU A 71 -10.03 5.19 -3.12
N MET A 72 -9.69 6.44 -3.46
CA MET A 72 -10.64 7.41 -4.03
C MET A 72 -11.34 6.88 -5.29
N MET A 73 -10.68 6.01 -6.02
CA MET A 73 -11.21 5.41 -7.26
C MET A 73 -12.08 4.16 -7.02
N GLU A 74 -12.30 3.74 -5.74
CA GLU A 74 -13.10 2.56 -5.37
C GLU A 74 -12.70 1.31 -6.16
N PRO A 75 -11.44 0.90 -6.10
CA PRO A 75 -10.97 -0.23 -6.88
C PRO A 75 -11.49 -1.56 -6.32
N GLU A 76 -11.78 -2.51 -7.18
CA GLU A 76 -12.07 -3.90 -6.80
C GLU A 76 -10.81 -4.63 -6.33
N VAL A 77 -9.64 -4.24 -6.86
CA VAL A 77 -8.34 -4.82 -6.53
C VAL A 77 -7.30 -3.71 -6.34
N MET A 78 -6.54 -3.78 -5.27
CA MET A 78 -5.39 -2.90 -5.03
C MET A 78 -4.08 -3.62 -5.36
N LEU A 79 -3.22 -2.97 -6.13
CA LEU A 79 -1.88 -3.46 -6.45
C LEU A 79 -0.85 -2.61 -5.70
N PHE A 80 0.04 -3.26 -4.95
CA PHE A 80 1.13 -2.62 -4.23
C PHE A 80 2.47 -3.16 -4.74
N ASP A 81 3.35 -2.24 -5.13
CA ASP A 81 4.71 -2.57 -5.58
C ASP A 81 5.72 -1.99 -4.59
N GLU A 82 6.20 -2.86 -3.69
CA GLU A 82 7.13 -2.53 -2.62
C GLU A 82 6.79 -1.22 -1.86
N PRO A 83 5.60 -1.12 -1.24
CA PRO A 83 5.08 0.14 -0.70
C PRO A 83 5.90 0.73 0.45
N THR A 84 6.80 -0.05 1.05
CA THR A 84 7.62 0.36 2.21
C THR A 84 9.10 0.56 1.89
N SER A 85 9.58 0.15 0.70
CA SER A 85 11.02 0.11 0.37
C SER A 85 11.71 1.49 0.36
N ALA A 86 10.95 2.56 0.14
CA ALA A 86 11.47 3.94 0.14
C ALA A 86 11.28 4.66 1.48
N LEU A 87 10.92 3.93 2.55
CA LEU A 87 10.62 4.50 3.86
C LEU A 87 11.72 4.20 4.88
N ASP A 88 11.89 5.12 5.81
CA ASP A 88 12.67 4.85 7.02
C ASP A 88 11.94 3.82 7.88
N PRO A 89 12.68 2.93 8.61
CA PRO A 89 12.09 1.85 9.40
C PRO A 89 11.01 2.31 10.39
N GLU A 90 11.15 3.52 10.95
CA GLU A 90 10.19 4.10 11.90
C GLU A 90 8.82 4.40 11.24
N MET A 91 8.79 4.58 9.92
CA MET A 91 7.57 4.92 9.16
C MET A 91 6.88 3.72 8.53
N VAL A 92 7.57 2.59 8.44
CA VAL A 92 7.06 1.34 7.82
C VAL A 92 5.80 0.87 8.54
N GLY A 93 5.80 0.84 9.87
CA GLY A 93 4.69 0.35 10.67
C GLY A 93 3.37 1.07 10.38
N GLU A 94 3.38 2.40 10.26
CA GLU A 94 2.17 3.20 9.98
C GLU A 94 1.53 2.87 8.62
N VAL A 95 2.35 2.56 7.62
CA VAL A 95 1.87 2.18 6.28
C VAL A 95 1.32 0.76 6.29
N LEU A 96 2.01 -0.18 6.97
CA LEU A 96 1.56 -1.55 7.08
C LEU A 96 0.25 -1.67 7.85
N GLU A 97 0.03 -0.86 8.90
CA GLU A 97 -1.25 -0.84 9.63
C GLU A 97 -2.42 -0.44 8.73
N VAL A 98 -2.27 0.59 7.90
CA VAL A 98 -3.29 0.96 6.91
C VAL A 98 -3.58 -0.21 5.95
N MET A 99 -2.54 -0.93 5.50
CA MET A 99 -2.72 -2.08 4.61
C MET A 99 -3.38 -3.27 5.32
N LYS A 100 -3.08 -3.51 6.61
CA LYS A 100 -3.75 -4.53 7.42
C LYS A 100 -5.24 -4.24 7.59
N GLU A 101 -5.59 -2.98 7.89
CA GLU A 101 -7.00 -2.58 7.96
C GLU A 101 -7.74 -2.86 6.66
N LEU A 102 -7.15 -2.52 5.50
CA LEU A 102 -7.73 -2.82 4.20
C LEU A 102 -7.93 -4.33 3.97
N ALA A 103 -6.96 -5.15 4.39
CA ALA A 103 -7.07 -6.61 4.31
C ALA A 103 -8.22 -7.14 5.16
N HIS A 104 -8.34 -6.68 6.42
CA HIS A 104 -9.42 -7.08 7.33
C HIS A 104 -10.81 -6.66 6.85
N GLU A 105 -10.92 -5.57 6.10
CA GLU A 105 -12.16 -5.14 5.45
C GLU A 105 -12.50 -5.95 4.19
N GLY A 106 -11.66 -6.90 3.81
CA GLY A 106 -11.88 -7.77 2.65
C GLY A 106 -11.44 -7.16 1.32
N MET A 107 -10.60 -6.13 1.32
CA MET A 107 -10.03 -5.58 0.09
C MET A 107 -9.14 -6.63 -0.58
N THR A 108 -9.43 -6.95 -1.83
CA THR A 108 -8.55 -7.79 -2.63
C THR A 108 -7.26 -7.04 -2.95
N MET A 109 -6.11 -7.61 -2.56
CA MET A 109 -4.81 -6.98 -2.76
C MET A 109 -3.81 -7.95 -3.36
N VAL A 110 -2.99 -7.44 -4.28
CA VAL A 110 -1.75 -8.10 -4.72
C VAL A 110 -0.59 -7.23 -4.26
N VAL A 111 0.29 -7.78 -3.43
CA VAL A 111 1.35 -7.03 -2.76
C VAL A 111 2.70 -7.66 -3.06
N VAL A 112 3.59 -6.89 -3.70
CA VAL A 112 5.01 -7.21 -3.77
C VAL A 112 5.68 -6.59 -2.55
N THR A 113 6.30 -7.38 -1.70
CA THR A 113 6.88 -6.90 -0.44
C THR A 113 8.04 -7.79 0.02
N HIS A 114 8.94 -7.21 0.80
CA HIS A 114 9.95 -7.90 1.59
C HIS A 114 9.63 -7.86 3.11
N GLU A 115 8.46 -7.37 3.48
CA GLU A 115 7.96 -7.37 4.86
C GLU A 115 7.36 -8.75 5.20
N MET A 116 8.21 -9.71 5.59
CA MET A 116 7.78 -11.09 5.82
C MET A 116 6.76 -11.23 6.94
N GLY A 117 6.88 -10.41 7.99
CA GLY A 117 5.91 -10.35 9.08
C GLY A 117 4.51 -9.97 8.60
N PHE A 118 4.41 -8.95 7.75
CA PHE A 118 3.16 -8.53 7.13
C PHE A 118 2.59 -9.62 6.22
N ALA A 119 3.43 -10.19 5.32
CA ALA A 119 2.99 -11.26 4.42
C ALA A 119 2.45 -12.49 5.16
N ARG A 120 3.06 -12.82 6.31
CA ARG A 120 2.63 -13.93 7.17
C ARG A 120 1.31 -13.65 7.88
N GLU A 121 1.10 -12.41 8.33
CA GLU A 121 -0.07 -12.03 9.13
C GLU A 121 -1.33 -11.88 8.28
N VAL A 122 -1.23 -11.26 7.08
CA VAL A 122 -2.41 -10.89 6.29
C VAL A 122 -2.57 -11.67 4.99
N GLY A 123 -1.53 -12.36 4.53
CA GLY A 123 -1.56 -13.11 3.28
C GLY A 123 -2.50 -14.32 3.37
N ASN A 124 -3.32 -14.52 2.34
CA ASN A 124 -4.07 -15.78 2.18
C ASN A 124 -3.32 -16.75 1.26
N ARG A 125 -2.48 -16.20 0.38
CA ARG A 125 -1.68 -16.92 -0.61
C ARG A 125 -0.37 -16.17 -0.79
N VAL A 126 0.73 -16.86 -0.74
CA VAL A 126 2.07 -16.32 -0.93
C VAL A 126 2.73 -16.98 -2.14
N LEU A 127 3.37 -16.16 -2.96
CA LEU A 127 4.13 -16.60 -4.13
C LEU A 127 5.59 -16.19 -3.94
N PHE A 128 6.49 -17.16 -3.95
CA PHE A 128 7.91 -16.89 -3.95
C PHE A 128 8.47 -16.89 -5.37
N MET A 129 8.98 -15.75 -5.77
CA MET A 129 9.54 -15.56 -7.11
C MET A 129 11.03 -15.26 -7.03
N ALA A 130 11.81 -15.88 -7.90
CA ALA A 130 13.21 -15.54 -8.13
C ALA A 130 13.59 -15.78 -9.59
N ASP A 131 14.53 -15.01 -10.10
CA ASP A 131 15.04 -15.10 -11.49
C ASP A 131 13.90 -15.05 -12.54
N GLY A 132 12.86 -14.25 -12.27
CA GLY A 132 11.69 -14.10 -13.16
C GLY A 132 10.77 -15.31 -13.21
N ARG A 133 10.86 -16.24 -12.27
CA ARG A 133 10.04 -17.47 -12.21
C ARG A 133 9.36 -17.60 -10.86
N LEU A 134 8.15 -18.15 -10.89
CA LEU A 134 7.48 -18.65 -9.69
C LEU A 134 8.16 -19.96 -9.27
N LEU A 135 8.75 -19.98 -8.08
CA LEU A 135 9.48 -21.14 -7.56
C LEU A 135 8.66 -21.94 -6.55
N GLU A 136 7.87 -21.28 -5.73
CA GLU A 136 7.00 -21.93 -4.75
C GLU A 136 5.77 -21.05 -4.47
N GLU A 137 4.65 -21.70 -4.15
CA GLU A 137 3.39 -21.07 -3.87
C GLU A 137 2.64 -21.87 -2.81
N GLY A 138 1.97 -21.20 -1.88
CA GLY A 138 1.16 -21.83 -0.83
C GLY A 138 0.57 -20.82 0.13
N THR A 139 0.04 -21.34 1.25
CA THR A 139 -0.37 -20.49 2.38
C THR A 139 0.85 -19.94 3.10
N PRO A 140 0.69 -18.86 3.90
CA PRO A 140 1.78 -18.36 4.74
C PRO A 140 2.37 -19.44 5.66
N GLU A 141 1.53 -20.29 6.26
CA GLU A 141 1.97 -21.37 7.13
C GLU A 141 2.86 -22.38 6.40
N GLU A 142 2.52 -22.71 5.16
CA GLU A 142 3.32 -23.64 4.34
C GLU A 142 4.65 -23.02 3.93
N LEU A 143 4.63 -21.81 3.33
CA LEU A 143 5.85 -21.19 2.81
C LEU A 143 6.83 -20.77 3.93
N PHE A 144 6.33 -20.22 5.03
CA PHE A 144 7.20 -19.75 6.13
C PHE A 144 7.51 -20.84 7.14
N GLY A 145 6.66 -21.88 7.29
CA GLY A 145 6.83 -22.96 8.26
C GLY A 145 7.53 -24.19 7.71
N ASN A 146 7.32 -24.51 6.43
CA ASN A 146 7.87 -25.72 5.80
C ASN A 146 8.23 -25.49 4.32
N PRO A 147 9.12 -24.55 4.01
CA PRO A 147 9.51 -24.24 2.63
C PRO A 147 10.16 -25.47 1.97
N GLN A 148 9.73 -25.79 0.74
CA GLN A 148 10.22 -26.95 0.02
C GLN A 148 11.36 -26.60 -0.95
N HIS A 149 11.32 -25.42 -1.57
CA HIS A 149 12.32 -25.04 -2.55
C HIS A 149 13.61 -24.56 -1.88
N PRO A 150 14.80 -25.09 -2.24
CA PRO A 150 16.08 -24.73 -1.58
C PRO A 150 16.39 -23.23 -1.61
N ARG A 151 15.99 -22.54 -2.68
CA ARG A 151 16.19 -21.08 -2.81
C ARG A 151 15.32 -20.29 -1.81
N LEU A 152 14.10 -20.76 -1.52
CA LEU A 152 13.24 -20.19 -0.50
C LEU A 152 13.80 -20.42 0.90
N GLN A 153 14.29 -21.64 1.18
CA GLN A 153 14.94 -21.98 2.45
C GLN A 153 16.15 -21.08 2.73
N ASP A 154 17.03 -20.90 1.73
CA ASP A 154 18.19 -20.00 1.83
C ASP A 154 17.76 -18.53 2.05
N PHE A 155 16.73 -18.08 1.36
CA PHE A 155 16.19 -16.73 1.54
C PHE A 155 15.64 -16.53 2.96
N LEU A 156 14.77 -17.41 3.42
CA LEU A 156 14.13 -17.28 4.73
C LEU A 156 15.15 -17.36 5.88
N SER A 157 16.19 -18.17 5.75
CA SER A 157 17.27 -18.28 6.76
C SER A 157 18.07 -16.98 6.96
N LYS A 158 17.97 -16.02 6.01
CA LYS A 158 18.66 -14.73 6.06
C LYS A 158 17.75 -13.58 6.51
N VAL A 159 16.43 -13.78 6.43
CA VAL A 159 15.45 -12.71 6.64
C VAL A 159 14.63 -12.92 7.91
N LEU A 160 14.49 -14.15 8.36
CA LEU A 160 13.86 -14.54 9.63
C LEU A 160 14.91 -14.96 10.66
#